data_f4cc2f99817f4b4bd1d1871085db45f6
#
_entry.id   f4cc2f99817f4b4bd1d1871085db45f6
#
_cell.length_a   1.000
_cell.length_b   1.000
_cell.length_c   1.000
_cell.angle_alpha   90.00
_cell.angle_beta   90.00
_cell.angle_gamma   90.00
#
_symmetry.space_group_name_H-M   'P 1'
#
loop_
_entity.id
_entity.type
_entity.pdbx_description
1 polymer ?
#
loop_
_entity_poly.entity_id
_entity_poly.type
_entity_poly.pdbx_seq_one_letter_code
_entity_poly.pdbx_strand_id
1 'polypeptide(L)'
;MHKATMRFWSCFNHLPQSTQKLAKKNFALLKNNPKHPSLHFKKTGKLWSARVGKNYRALAIEDNGGYIWVWIGNHAEYERLLNQ
;
A
#
# COMPACT_ATOMS: atom_id res chain seq x y z
N MET A 1 13.70 4.74 -1.45
CA MET A 1 13.60 3.60 -2.39
C MET A 1 12.42 2.72 -2.04
N HIS A 2 11.74 2.21 -3.05
CA HIS A 2 10.59 1.33 -2.86
C HIS A 2 10.87 -0.02 -3.49
N LYS A 3 10.59 -1.08 -2.74
CA LYS A 3 10.66 -2.46 -3.21
C LYS A 3 9.33 -3.15 -2.90
N ALA A 4 9.09 -4.30 -3.51
CA ALA A 4 7.88 -5.08 -3.24
C ALA A 4 8.23 -6.56 -3.18
N THR A 5 7.58 -7.29 -2.27
CA THR A 5 7.78 -8.73 -2.11
C THR A 5 6.94 -9.51 -3.12
N MET A 6 7.26 -10.78 -3.27
CA MET A 6 6.43 -11.69 -4.08
C MET A 6 5.01 -11.76 -3.55
N ARG A 7 4.84 -11.75 -2.23
CA ARG A 7 3.51 -11.74 -1.61
C ARG A 7 2.71 -10.50 -2.02
N PHE A 8 3.36 -9.33 -2.05
CA PHE A 8 2.70 -8.11 -2.51
C PHE A 8 2.16 -8.28 -3.92
N TRP A 9 3.00 -8.79 -4.83
CA TRP A 9 2.60 -8.96 -6.22
C TRP A 9 1.50 -10.01 -6.39
N SER A 10 1.53 -11.07 -5.58
CA SER A 10 0.45 -12.04 -5.57
C SER A 10 -0.87 -11.39 -5.18
N CYS A 11 -0.87 -10.58 -4.13
CA CYS A 11 -2.05 -9.83 -3.71
C CYS A 11 -2.50 -8.85 -4.78
N PHE A 12 -1.54 -8.13 -5.38
CA PHE A 12 -1.81 -7.14 -6.43
C PHE A 12 -2.51 -7.79 -7.63
N ASN A 13 -2.04 -8.96 -8.04
CA ASN A 13 -2.56 -9.64 -9.22
C ASN A 13 -4.00 -10.14 -9.01
N HIS A 14 -4.45 -10.25 -7.77
CA HIS A 14 -5.84 -10.62 -7.46
C HIS A 14 -6.80 -9.44 -7.42
N LEU A 15 -6.27 -8.21 -7.53
CA LEU A 15 -7.12 -7.02 -7.54
C LEU A 15 -7.84 -6.86 -8.88
N PRO A 16 -9.04 -6.22 -8.88
CA PRO A 16 -9.67 -5.82 -10.15
C PRO A 16 -8.72 -4.93 -10.95
N GLN A 17 -8.83 -5.00 -12.28
CA GLN A 17 -7.93 -4.22 -13.15
C GLN A 17 -8.00 -2.71 -12.87
N SER A 18 -9.19 -2.19 -12.62
CA SER A 18 -9.33 -0.77 -12.28
C SER A 18 -8.56 -0.40 -11.03
N THR A 19 -8.58 -1.29 -10.04
CA THR A 19 -7.83 -1.09 -8.80
C THR A 19 -6.34 -1.19 -9.02
N GLN A 20 -5.89 -2.12 -9.87
CA GLN A 20 -4.48 -2.23 -10.23
C GLN A 20 -3.97 -0.95 -10.88
N LYS A 21 -4.75 -0.37 -11.80
CA LYS A 21 -4.38 0.89 -12.45
C LYS A 21 -4.31 2.04 -11.44
N LEU A 22 -5.28 2.10 -10.54
CA LEU A 22 -5.30 3.12 -9.49
C LEU A 22 -4.09 2.96 -8.56
N ALA A 23 -3.75 1.72 -8.20
CA ALA A 23 -2.58 1.45 -7.36
C ALA A 23 -1.29 1.94 -8.01
N LYS A 24 -1.11 1.68 -9.30
CA LYS A 24 0.06 2.17 -10.04
C LYS A 24 0.12 3.69 -10.09
N LYS A 25 -1.01 4.33 -10.31
CA LYS A 25 -1.10 5.79 -10.33
C LYS A 25 -0.74 6.36 -8.96
N ASN A 26 -1.28 5.77 -7.90
CA ASN A 26 -1.02 6.24 -6.54
C ASN A 26 0.43 5.98 -6.14
N PHE A 27 1.05 4.91 -6.62
CA PHE A 27 2.45 4.64 -6.37
C PHE A 27 3.35 5.70 -7.01
N ALA A 28 3.05 6.09 -8.23
CA ALA A 28 3.77 7.19 -8.88
C ALA A 28 3.62 8.49 -8.10
N LEU A 29 2.41 8.77 -7.61
CA LEU A 29 2.14 9.95 -6.79
C LEU A 29 2.93 9.88 -5.48
N LEU A 30 2.97 8.72 -4.84
CA LEU A 30 3.71 8.52 -3.59
C LEU A 30 5.20 8.81 -3.75
N LYS A 31 5.80 8.38 -4.85
CA LYS A 31 7.22 8.64 -5.11
C LYS A 31 7.51 10.12 -5.27
N ASN A 32 6.59 10.87 -5.85
CA ASN A 32 6.76 12.29 -6.11
C ASN A 32 6.29 13.18 -4.97
N ASN A 33 5.25 12.76 -4.25
CA ASN A 33 4.67 13.57 -3.18
C ASN A 33 4.05 12.65 -2.12
N PRO A 34 4.89 12.09 -1.21
CA PRO A 34 4.39 11.15 -0.19
C PRO A 34 3.41 11.78 0.80
N LYS A 35 3.35 13.11 0.86
CA LYS A 35 2.43 13.81 1.76
C LYS A 35 1.11 14.17 1.10
N HIS A 36 0.89 13.73 -0.14
CA HIS A 36 -0.37 14.05 -0.82
C HIS A 36 -1.56 13.49 -0.02
N PRO A 37 -2.59 14.33 0.24
CA PRO A 37 -3.68 13.94 1.14
C PRO A 37 -4.43 12.67 0.72
N SER A 38 -4.57 12.42 -0.57
CA SER A 38 -5.33 11.27 -1.06
C SER A 38 -4.67 9.93 -0.72
N LEU A 39 -3.36 9.94 -0.42
CA LEU A 39 -2.61 8.71 -0.09
C LEU A 39 -2.78 8.28 1.36
N HIS A 40 -3.05 9.21 2.26
CA HIS A 40 -3.08 8.95 3.69
C HIS A 40 -1.89 8.08 4.13
N PHE A 41 -0.70 8.39 3.60
CA PHE A 41 0.51 7.62 3.89
C PHE A 41 0.97 7.91 5.30
N LYS A 42 0.89 6.90 6.17
CA LYS A 42 1.19 7.09 7.59
C LYS A 42 1.70 5.81 8.22
N LYS A 43 2.43 5.98 9.30
CA LYS A 43 2.90 4.85 10.11
C LYS A 43 1.79 4.39 11.05
N THR A 44 1.55 3.09 11.07
CA THR A 44 0.57 2.45 11.95
C THR A 44 1.27 1.28 12.64
N GLY A 45 1.67 1.49 13.90
CA GLY A 45 2.50 0.51 14.59
C GLY A 45 3.86 0.40 13.91
N LYS A 46 4.22 -0.81 13.49
CA LYS A 46 5.48 -1.08 12.79
C LYS A 46 5.35 -1.03 11.28
N LEU A 47 4.15 -0.80 10.78
CA LEU A 47 3.87 -0.80 9.34
C LEU A 47 3.55 0.60 8.85
N TRP A 48 3.81 0.82 7.57
CA TRP A 48 3.35 2.02 6.89
C TRP A 48 2.17 1.63 6.01
N SER A 49 1.14 2.46 6.00
CA SER A 49 -0.05 2.20 5.21
C SER A 49 -0.29 3.33 4.23
N ALA A 50 -0.70 2.97 3.01
CA ALA A 50 -1.09 3.93 1.98
C ALA A 50 -2.47 3.56 1.47
N ARG A 51 -3.27 4.58 1.21
CA ARG A 51 -4.62 4.42 0.71
C ARG A 51 -4.60 4.26 -0.81
N VAL A 52 -5.38 3.30 -1.31
CA VAL A 52 -5.58 3.10 -2.75
C VAL A 52 -7.07 3.21 -3.02
N GLY A 53 -7.53 4.43 -3.33
CA GLY A 53 -8.96 4.70 -3.44
C GLY A 53 -9.67 4.56 -2.11
N LYS A 54 -10.98 4.40 -2.14
CA LYS A 54 -11.79 4.31 -0.92
C LYS A 54 -11.72 2.95 -0.25
N ASN A 55 -11.52 1.89 -1.04
CA ASN A 55 -11.76 0.54 -0.57
C ASN A 55 -10.53 -0.31 -0.39
N TYR A 56 -9.34 0.20 -0.72
CA TYR A 56 -8.12 -0.60 -0.71
C TYR A 56 -7.01 0.09 0.06
N ARG A 57 -6.10 -0.72 0.61
CA ARG A 57 -4.93 -0.27 1.36
C ARG A 57 -3.72 -1.11 0.98
N ALA A 58 -2.55 -0.49 1.04
CA ALA A 58 -1.27 -1.19 0.87
C ALA A 58 -0.45 -1.02 2.13
N LEU A 59 0.33 -2.03 2.48
CA LEU A 59 1.18 -2.03 3.68
C LEU A 59 2.64 -2.22 3.30
N ALA A 60 3.51 -1.49 4.00
CA ALA A 60 4.96 -1.57 3.80
C ALA A 60 5.68 -1.61 5.13
N ILE A 61 6.91 -2.16 5.10
CA ILE A 61 7.86 -2.06 6.19
C ILE A 61 8.94 -1.07 5.79
N GLU A 62 9.38 -0.27 6.75
CA GLU A 62 10.50 0.64 6.54
C GLU A 62 11.82 -0.12 6.67
N ASP A 63 12.75 0.09 5.75
CA ASP A 63 14.04 -0.60 5.74
C ASP A 63 15.09 0.31 5.13
N ASN A 64 16.11 0.66 5.92
CA ASN A 64 17.27 1.46 5.47
C ASN A 64 16.88 2.74 4.73
N GLY A 65 15.88 3.45 5.24
CA GLY A 65 15.42 4.71 4.64
C GLY A 65 14.50 4.53 3.44
N GLY A 66 14.15 3.31 3.11
CA GLY A 66 13.19 3.01 2.05
C GLY A 66 12.01 2.19 2.57
N TYR A 67 11.23 1.67 1.65
CA TYR A 67 10.03 0.90 1.99
C TYR A 67 9.97 -0.39 1.20
N ILE A 68 9.55 -1.46 1.88
CA ILE A 68 9.30 -2.75 1.25
C ILE A 68 7.80 -3.01 1.35
N TRP A 69 7.11 -3.01 0.23
CA TRP A 69 5.68 -3.24 0.18
C TRP A 69 5.42 -4.73 0.30
N VAL A 70 4.61 -5.11 1.30
CA VAL A 70 4.44 -6.52 1.68
C VAL A 70 3.02 -7.02 1.46
N TRP A 71 2.04 -6.11 1.28
CA TRP A 71 0.65 -6.52 1.15
C TRP A 71 -0.18 -5.41 0.51
N ILE A 72 -1.20 -5.78 -0.25
CA ILE A 72 -2.23 -4.88 -0.74
C ILE A 72 -3.56 -5.65 -0.80
N GLY A 73 -4.64 -5.03 -0.39
CA GLY A 73 -5.94 -5.66 -0.39
C GLY A 73 -7.03 -4.69 0.01
N ASN A 74 -8.23 -5.22 0.24
CA ASN A 74 -9.36 -4.36 0.56
C ASN A 74 -9.34 -3.90 2.02
N HIS A 75 -10.15 -2.88 2.31
CA HIS A 75 -10.19 -2.25 3.62
C HIS A 75 -10.60 -3.22 4.73
N ALA A 76 -11.52 -4.13 4.46
CA ALA A 76 -11.95 -5.09 5.47
C ALA A 76 -10.82 -6.05 5.86
N GLU A 77 -10.05 -6.53 4.89
CA GLU A 77 -8.87 -7.35 5.18
C GLU A 77 -7.80 -6.57 5.93
N TYR A 78 -7.60 -5.32 5.54
CA TYR A 78 -6.67 -4.41 6.21
C TYR A 78 -7.02 -4.27 7.71
N GLU A 79 -8.30 -4.04 8.00
CA GLU A 79 -8.76 -3.94 9.40
C GLU A 79 -8.48 -5.21 10.18
N ARG A 80 -8.72 -6.37 9.57
CA ARG A 80 -8.46 -7.65 10.23
C ARG A 80 -6.97 -7.86 10.52
N LEU A 81 -6.11 -7.47 9.57
CA LEU A 81 -4.66 -7.59 9.75
C LEU A 81 -4.15 -6.73 10.90
N LEU A 82 -4.69 -5.51 11.03
CA LEU A 82 -4.26 -4.60 12.09
C LEU A 82 -4.78 -4.99 13.46
N ASN A 83 -5.88 -5.73 13.53
CA ASN A 83 -6.52 -6.09 14.78
C ASN A 83 -6.12 -7.47 15.29
N GLN A 84 -5.12 -8.10 14.68
CA GLN A 84 -4.59 -9.37 15.14
C GLN A 84 -3.63 -9.22 16.31
#